data_4de407269f9970d38319898a1e41a69c
#
_entry.id   4de407269f9970d38319898a1e41a69c
#
_cell.length_a   1.000
_cell.length_b   1.000
_cell.length_c   1.000
_cell.angle_alpha   90.00
_cell.angle_beta   90.00
_cell.angle_gamma   90.00
#
_symmetry.space_group_name_H-M   'P 1'
#
loop_
_entity.id
_entity.type
_entity.pdbx_description
1 polymer ?
#
loop_
_entity_poly.entity_id
_entity_poly.type
_entity_poly.pdbx_seq_one_letter_code
_entity_poly.pdbx_strand_id
1 'polypeptide(L)'
;VDDYYDFLLEEAEPAANMGRQRREHVTVSTVHDIHKVVRCAFNLAVKWDYISTNPFIKATLPEHKEQERKVLEPEQVLKILDFTCRKEYYDYYLMHCAIHLAIACTMRGGEIGALQWDRVDMVKQRVSIDRVIDRIGKENAKLPKMQILFTFPNLYPGTKTSIMLKQPKTDGSIREIDVPASTIQ
;
A
#
# COMPACT_ATOMS: atom_id res chain seq x y z
N VAL A 1 22.27 20.76 -6.76
CA VAL A 1 21.10 19.91 -6.43
C VAL A 1 20.41 19.45 -7.71
N ASP A 2 20.22 20.35 -8.66
CA ASP A 2 19.55 20.04 -9.92
C ASP A 2 20.36 18.99 -10.70
N ASP A 3 21.69 19.11 -10.81
CA ASP A 3 22.60 18.09 -11.39
C ASP A 3 22.41 16.70 -10.75
N TYR A 4 22.05 16.64 -9.47
CA TYR A 4 21.77 15.37 -8.80
C TYR A 4 20.45 14.73 -9.28
N TYR A 5 19.45 15.54 -9.61
CA TYR A 5 18.22 15.02 -10.19
C TYR A 5 18.41 14.54 -11.62
N ASP A 6 19.22 15.24 -12.41
CA ASP A 6 19.59 14.83 -13.75
C ASP A 6 20.35 13.49 -13.70
N PHE A 7 21.31 13.35 -12.79
CA PHE A 7 21.98 12.06 -12.54
C PHE A 7 21.00 10.94 -12.17
N LEU A 8 20.01 11.21 -11.30
CA LEU A 8 19.00 10.21 -10.92
C LEU A 8 18.14 9.76 -12.09
N LEU A 9 17.86 10.67 -13.03
CA LEU A 9 16.98 10.38 -14.18
C LEU A 9 17.73 9.70 -15.33
N GLU A 10 18.99 10.03 -15.53
CA GLU A 10 19.76 9.64 -16.71
C GLU A 10 20.77 8.51 -16.45
N GLU A 11 21.34 8.45 -15.24
CA GLU A 11 22.46 7.56 -14.94
C GLU A 11 22.18 6.56 -13.82
N ALA A 12 21.32 6.93 -12.84
CA ALA A 12 21.11 6.09 -11.67
C ALA A 12 20.31 4.83 -11.98
N GLU A 13 20.86 3.67 -11.65
CA GLU A 13 20.13 2.42 -11.72
C GLU A 13 19.05 2.35 -10.63
N PRO A 14 17.79 2.03 -10.98
CA PRO A 14 16.74 1.85 -9.99
C PRO A 14 17.04 0.62 -9.13
N ALA A 15 16.67 0.68 -7.85
CA ALA A 15 16.80 -0.45 -6.95
C ALA A 15 16.13 -1.71 -7.54
N ALA A 16 16.81 -2.84 -7.47
CA ALA A 16 16.31 -4.09 -8.01
C ALA A 16 15.03 -4.52 -7.31
N ASN A 17 13.90 -4.45 -8.01
CA ASN A 17 12.62 -4.99 -7.55
C ASN A 17 12.47 -6.42 -8.04
N MET A 18 12.42 -7.37 -7.11
CA MET A 18 12.17 -8.77 -7.43
C MET A 18 10.82 -8.93 -8.15
N GLY A 19 10.85 -9.47 -9.38
CA GLY A 19 9.66 -9.88 -10.14
C GLY A 19 8.97 -8.82 -11.00
N ARG A 20 9.49 -7.59 -11.10
CA ARG A 20 9.01 -6.59 -12.05
C ARG A 20 10.04 -6.33 -13.15
N GLN A 21 9.55 -6.01 -14.34
CA GLN A 21 10.40 -5.56 -15.46
C GLN A 21 11.33 -4.44 -14.96
N ARG A 22 12.63 -4.65 -15.08
CA ARG A 22 13.65 -3.69 -14.64
C ARG A 22 13.49 -2.43 -15.50
N ARG A 23 13.25 -1.30 -14.90
CA ARG A 23 13.28 -0.01 -15.58
C ARG A 23 14.74 0.37 -15.78
N GLU A 24 15.07 0.99 -16.88
CA GLU A 24 16.44 1.43 -17.16
C GLU A 24 16.83 2.59 -16.24
N HIS A 25 15.88 3.48 -15.90
CA HIS A 25 16.16 4.69 -15.12
C HIS A 25 15.15 4.90 -14.00
N VAL A 26 15.53 5.75 -13.05
CA VAL A 26 14.66 6.22 -11.97
C VAL A 26 13.56 7.11 -12.54
N THR A 27 12.33 6.99 -12.04
CA THR A 27 11.21 7.80 -12.53
C THR A 27 11.15 9.15 -11.86
N VAL A 28 10.58 10.15 -12.55
CA VAL A 28 10.32 11.49 -11.99
C VAL A 28 9.57 11.44 -10.66
N SER A 29 8.57 10.55 -10.53
CA SER A 29 7.84 10.35 -9.26
C SER A 29 8.78 9.89 -8.13
N THR A 30 9.74 9.02 -8.43
CA THR A 30 10.74 8.56 -7.45
C THR A 30 11.70 9.69 -7.07
N VAL A 31 12.09 10.55 -8.03
CA VAL A 31 12.91 11.75 -7.74
C VAL A 31 12.18 12.68 -6.78
N HIS A 32 10.87 12.91 -6.99
CA HIS A 32 10.05 13.70 -6.06
C HIS A 32 9.99 13.08 -4.65
N ASP A 33 9.91 11.75 -4.53
CA ASP A 33 9.90 11.09 -3.23
C ASP A 33 11.28 11.15 -2.55
N ILE A 34 12.37 11.00 -3.31
CA ILE A 34 13.74 11.21 -2.82
C ILE A 34 13.90 12.66 -2.32
N HIS A 35 13.45 13.65 -3.12
CA HIS A 35 13.49 15.05 -2.72
C HIS A 35 12.80 15.30 -1.37
N LYS A 36 11.59 14.76 -1.16
CA LYS A 36 10.86 14.90 0.12
C LYS A 36 11.70 14.41 1.29
N VAL A 37 12.29 13.21 1.17
CA VAL A 37 13.09 12.60 2.24
C VAL A 37 14.36 13.41 2.50
N VAL A 38 15.11 13.74 1.45
CA VAL A 38 16.37 14.47 1.57
C VAL A 38 16.12 15.88 2.11
N ARG A 39 15.10 16.58 1.61
CA ARG A 39 14.71 17.89 2.12
C ARG A 39 14.39 17.86 3.63
N CYS A 40 13.68 16.85 4.10
CA CYS A 40 13.43 16.65 5.54
C CYS A 40 14.73 16.47 6.32
N ALA A 41 15.66 15.64 5.83
CA ALA A 41 16.94 15.40 6.49
C ALA A 41 17.77 16.68 6.58
N PHE A 42 17.84 17.47 5.52
CA PHE A 42 18.55 18.76 5.52
C PHE A 42 17.87 19.81 6.38
N ASN A 43 16.53 19.79 6.53
CA ASN A 43 15.85 20.66 7.50
C ASN A 43 16.25 20.30 8.94
N LEU A 44 16.43 19.03 9.27
CA LEU A 44 16.95 18.59 10.57
C LEU A 44 18.40 19.02 10.76
N ALA A 45 19.24 18.94 9.73
CA ALA A 45 20.62 19.40 9.78
C ALA A 45 20.72 20.90 10.05
N VAL A 46 19.82 21.72 9.47
CA VAL A 46 19.71 23.16 9.81
C VAL A 46 19.27 23.34 11.26
N LYS A 47 18.26 22.57 11.70
CA LYS A 47 17.75 22.64 13.09
C LYS A 47 18.81 22.26 14.13
N TRP A 48 19.77 21.42 13.76
CA TRP A 48 20.87 21.00 14.62
C TRP A 48 22.16 21.80 14.41
N ASP A 49 22.09 22.92 13.68
CA ASP A 49 23.21 23.82 13.40
C ASP A 49 24.40 23.15 12.67
N TYR A 50 24.17 22.03 11.97
CA TYR A 50 25.18 21.40 11.11
C TYR A 50 25.42 22.17 9.82
N ILE A 51 24.41 22.85 9.31
CA ILE A 51 24.43 23.69 8.11
C ILE A 51 23.57 24.92 8.34
N SER A 52 23.93 26.03 7.70
CA SER A 52 23.20 27.30 7.83
C SER A 52 21.91 27.35 7.02
N THR A 53 21.85 26.67 5.89
CA THR A 53 20.70 26.71 4.97
C THR A 53 20.49 25.34 4.31
N ASN A 54 19.24 25.01 4.04
CA ASN A 54 18.91 23.77 3.34
C ASN A 54 18.99 24.01 1.80
N PRO A 55 19.92 23.36 1.07
CA PRO A 55 20.09 23.54 -0.36
C PRO A 55 18.90 23.06 -1.20
N PHE A 56 18.05 22.18 -0.65
CA PHE A 56 16.89 21.59 -1.33
C PHE A 56 15.63 22.48 -1.31
N ILE A 57 15.65 23.62 -0.60
CA ILE A 57 14.48 24.53 -0.58
C ILE A 57 14.24 25.19 -1.92
N LYS A 58 15.34 25.55 -2.61
CA LYS A 58 15.29 26.26 -3.90
C LYS A 58 15.52 25.35 -5.10
N ALA A 59 15.54 24.03 -4.89
CA ALA A 59 15.77 23.07 -5.97
C ALA A 59 14.60 23.06 -6.95
N THR A 60 14.92 23.02 -8.24
CA THR A 60 13.94 22.87 -9.33
C THR A 60 13.66 21.39 -9.54
N LEU A 61 12.44 20.98 -9.23
CA LEU A 61 12.02 19.58 -9.46
C LEU A 61 11.63 19.38 -10.93
N PRO A 62 11.96 18.20 -11.51
CA PRO A 62 11.50 17.85 -12.83
C PRO A 62 9.96 17.78 -12.88
N GLU A 63 9.39 18.21 -14.01
CA GLU A 63 7.94 18.25 -14.20
C GLU A 63 7.35 16.82 -14.10
N HIS A 64 6.44 16.63 -13.17
CA HIS A 64 5.72 15.38 -12.99
C HIS A 64 4.34 15.46 -13.63
N LYS A 65 4.18 14.85 -14.79
CA LYS A 65 2.85 14.69 -15.39
C LYS A 65 2.13 13.55 -14.70
N GLU A 66 1.10 13.88 -13.93
CA GLU A 66 0.22 12.83 -13.38
C GLU A 66 -0.46 12.11 -14.56
N GLN A 67 -0.22 10.80 -14.63
CA GLN A 67 -0.99 9.98 -15.54
C GLN A 67 -2.40 9.80 -14.96
N GLU A 68 -3.42 10.19 -15.72
CA GLU A 68 -4.80 9.90 -15.36
C GLU A 68 -4.96 8.39 -15.15
N ARG A 69 -5.35 8.03 -13.95
CA ARG A 69 -5.66 6.63 -13.65
C ARG A 69 -6.97 6.28 -14.32
N LYS A 70 -6.97 5.26 -15.16
CA LYS A 70 -8.20 4.71 -15.71
C LYS A 70 -9.05 4.16 -14.57
N VAL A 71 -10.21 4.76 -14.38
CA VAL A 71 -11.23 4.25 -13.47
C VAL A 71 -12.08 3.25 -14.26
N LEU A 72 -12.43 2.15 -13.63
CA LEU A 72 -13.33 1.16 -14.25
C LEU A 72 -14.75 1.71 -14.30
N GLU A 73 -15.38 1.60 -15.44
CA GLU A 73 -16.79 1.92 -15.58
C GLU A 73 -17.67 0.87 -14.87
N PRO A 74 -18.87 1.23 -14.39
CA PRO A 74 -19.76 0.30 -13.68
C PRO A 74 -20.00 -1.02 -14.42
N GLU A 75 -20.17 -0.96 -15.73
CA GLU A 75 -20.39 -2.14 -16.60
C GLU A 75 -19.17 -3.06 -16.62
N GLN A 76 -17.96 -2.50 -16.55
CA GLN A 76 -16.71 -3.28 -16.48
C GLN A 76 -16.59 -3.99 -15.13
N VAL A 77 -16.98 -3.31 -14.05
CA VAL A 77 -17.03 -3.88 -12.71
C VAL A 77 -18.00 -5.06 -12.65
N LEU A 78 -19.22 -4.89 -13.19
CA LEU A 78 -20.21 -5.96 -13.23
C LEU A 78 -19.72 -7.17 -14.01
N LYS A 79 -19.06 -6.97 -15.16
CA LYS A 79 -18.44 -8.05 -15.93
C LYS A 79 -17.36 -8.80 -15.16
N ILE A 80 -16.55 -8.10 -14.38
CA ILE A 80 -15.51 -8.72 -13.53
C ILE A 80 -16.17 -9.55 -12.42
N LEU A 81 -17.20 -9.02 -11.78
CA LEU A 81 -17.94 -9.74 -10.74
C LEU A 81 -18.63 -10.97 -11.29
N ASP A 82 -19.29 -10.88 -12.46
CA ASP A 82 -19.91 -12.02 -13.12
C ASP A 82 -18.87 -13.08 -13.50
N PHE A 83 -17.75 -12.68 -14.08
CA PHE A 83 -16.66 -13.59 -14.43
C PHE A 83 -16.06 -14.30 -13.22
N THR A 84 -15.96 -13.65 -12.07
CA THR A 84 -15.37 -14.22 -10.84
C THR A 84 -16.38 -14.98 -9.98
N CYS A 85 -17.70 -14.87 -10.24
CA CYS A 85 -18.76 -15.58 -9.50
C CYS A 85 -18.82 -17.07 -9.86
N ARG A 86 -17.69 -17.77 -9.71
CA ARG A 86 -17.53 -19.20 -10.04
C ARG A 86 -17.22 -19.98 -8.77
N LYS A 87 -18.25 -20.45 -8.10
CA LYS A 87 -18.12 -21.18 -6.80
C LYS A 87 -17.34 -22.50 -6.92
N GLU A 88 -17.26 -23.07 -8.13
CA GLU A 88 -16.52 -24.31 -8.42
C GLU A 88 -15.00 -24.12 -8.25
N TYR A 89 -14.51 -22.89 -8.42
CA TYR A 89 -13.09 -22.54 -8.30
C TYR A 89 -12.87 -21.64 -7.10
N TYR A 90 -12.30 -22.19 -6.04
CA TYR A 90 -12.07 -21.46 -4.78
C TYR A 90 -11.36 -20.12 -4.97
N ASP A 91 -10.32 -20.07 -5.79
CA ASP A 91 -9.55 -18.84 -6.03
C ASP A 91 -10.39 -17.75 -6.71
N TYR A 92 -11.25 -18.11 -7.66
CA TYR A 92 -12.16 -17.17 -8.33
C TYR A 92 -13.20 -16.64 -7.35
N TYR A 93 -13.77 -17.52 -6.53
CA TYR A 93 -14.76 -17.13 -5.55
C TYR A 93 -14.18 -16.25 -4.46
N LEU A 94 -12.95 -16.55 -4.00
CA LEU A 94 -12.23 -15.68 -3.05
C LEU A 94 -11.97 -14.31 -3.65
N MET A 95 -11.55 -14.24 -4.92
CA MET A 95 -11.35 -12.99 -5.63
C MET A 95 -12.66 -12.21 -5.81
N HIS A 96 -13.77 -12.90 -6.12
CA HIS A 96 -15.11 -12.30 -6.20
C HIS A 96 -15.49 -11.61 -4.89
N CYS A 97 -15.37 -12.31 -3.76
CA CYS A 97 -15.64 -11.74 -2.43
C CYS A 97 -14.74 -10.53 -2.13
N ALA A 98 -13.45 -10.62 -2.45
CA ALA A 98 -12.51 -9.53 -2.23
C ALA A 98 -12.85 -8.29 -3.06
N ILE A 99 -13.16 -8.47 -4.35
CA ILE A 99 -13.56 -7.36 -5.24
C ILE A 99 -14.88 -6.75 -4.77
N HIS A 100 -15.84 -7.58 -4.39
CA HIS A 100 -17.15 -7.11 -3.90
C HIS A 100 -16.99 -6.27 -2.63
N LEU A 101 -16.21 -6.72 -1.64
CA LEU A 101 -15.91 -5.97 -0.43
C LEU A 101 -15.15 -4.66 -0.73
N ALA A 102 -14.20 -4.69 -1.68
CA ALA A 102 -13.46 -3.49 -2.07
C ALA A 102 -14.38 -2.42 -2.66
N ILE A 103 -15.34 -2.80 -3.48
CA ILE A 103 -16.23 -1.88 -4.19
C ILE A 103 -17.40 -1.46 -3.29
N ALA A 104 -18.13 -2.42 -2.71
CA ALA A 104 -19.34 -2.15 -1.93
C ALA A 104 -19.02 -1.51 -0.57
N CYS A 105 -17.91 -1.88 0.05
CA CYS A 105 -17.52 -1.44 1.39
C CYS A 105 -16.30 -0.51 1.40
N THR A 106 -15.76 -0.14 0.24
CA THR A 106 -14.56 0.71 0.11
C THR A 106 -13.38 0.26 0.96
N MET A 107 -13.24 -1.06 1.18
CA MET A 107 -12.17 -1.64 1.97
C MET A 107 -10.85 -1.68 1.18
N ARG A 108 -9.75 -1.41 1.89
CA ARG A 108 -8.41 -1.58 1.32
C ARG A 108 -8.03 -3.06 1.24
N GLY A 109 -7.21 -3.44 0.26
CA GLY A 109 -6.78 -4.84 0.10
C GLY A 109 -6.19 -5.48 1.37
N GLY A 110 -5.41 -4.73 2.15
CA GLY A 110 -4.87 -5.22 3.43
C GLY A 110 -5.93 -5.39 4.54
N GLU A 111 -7.00 -4.62 4.51
CA GLU A 111 -8.15 -4.73 5.43
C GLU A 111 -9.00 -5.96 5.07
N ILE A 112 -9.25 -6.17 3.75
CA ILE A 112 -9.96 -7.34 3.25
C ILE A 112 -9.22 -8.63 3.62
N GLY A 113 -7.90 -8.67 3.39
CA GLY A 113 -7.09 -9.83 3.76
C GLY A 113 -7.01 -10.10 5.26
N ALA A 114 -7.24 -9.07 6.10
CA ALA A 114 -7.24 -9.17 7.55
C ALA A 114 -8.62 -9.48 8.15
N LEU A 115 -9.67 -9.49 7.33
CA LEU A 115 -11.03 -9.67 7.81
C LEU A 115 -11.21 -11.07 8.41
N GLN A 116 -11.77 -11.12 9.61
CA GLN A 116 -12.07 -12.35 10.35
C GLN A 116 -13.55 -12.38 10.73
N TRP A 117 -14.10 -13.57 10.90
CA TRP A 117 -15.51 -13.76 11.20
C TRP A 117 -15.95 -13.11 12.52
N ASP A 118 -15.06 -12.96 13.49
CA ASP A 118 -15.32 -12.25 14.75
C ASP A 118 -15.50 -10.73 14.58
N ARG A 119 -15.26 -10.22 13.37
CA ARG A 119 -15.40 -8.81 12.98
C ARG A 119 -16.58 -8.56 12.03
N VAL A 120 -17.37 -9.60 11.76
CA VAL A 120 -18.53 -9.51 10.87
C VAL A 120 -19.79 -9.73 11.68
N ASP A 121 -20.61 -8.70 11.82
CA ASP A 121 -21.94 -8.79 12.44
C ASP A 121 -22.99 -8.95 11.32
N MET A 122 -23.40 -10.20 11.10
CA MET A 122 -24.37 -10.55 10.05
C MET A 122 -25.77 -9.99 10.36
N VAL A 123 -26.12 -9.82 11.64
CA VAL A 123 -27.44 -9.33 12.06
C VAL A 123 -27.53 -7.82 11.85
N LYS A 124 -26.50 -7.09 12.25
CA LYS A 124 -26.43 -5.63 12.07
C LYS A 124 -25.93 -5.23 10.70
N GLN A 125 -25.50 -6.18 9.89
CA GLN A 125 -24.89 -5.95 8.57
C GLN A 125 -23.69 -4.99 8.66
N ARG A 126 -22.77 -5.27 9.59
CA ARG A 126 -21.60 -4.44 9.86
C ARG A 126 -20.30 -5.23 9.86
N VAL A 127 -19.25 -4.55 9.44
CA VAL A 127 -17.89 -5.04 9.54
C VAL A 127 -17.05 -4.05 10.34
N SER A 128 -16.35 -4.57 11.35
CA SER A 128 -15.39 -3.79 12.14
C SER A 128 -13.99 -3.94 11.55
N ILE A 129 -13.37 -2.83 11.17
CA ILE A 129 -12.02 -2.77 10.62
C ILE A 129 -11.08 -2.28 11.71
N ASP A 130 -10.35 -3.19 12.32
CA ASP A 130 -9.36 -2.95 13.37
C ASP A 130 -8.03 -3.64 13.11
N ARG A 131 -7.89 -4.30 11.95
CA ARG A 131 -6.73 -5.10 11.57
C ARG A 131 -6.38 -4.91 10.10
N VAL A 132 -5.11 -5.10 9.79
CA VAL A 132 -4.60 -5.06 8.42
C VAL A 132 -3.52 -6.10 8.21
N ILE A 133 -3.56 -6.77 7.06
CA ILE A 133 -2.46 -7.63 6.60
C ILE A 133 -1.50 -6.79 5.76
N ASP A 134 -0.21 -6.97 6.03
CA ASP A 134 0.85 -6.32 5.26
C ASP A 134 2.06 -7.24 5.12
N ARG A 135 2.83 -7.04 4.06
CA ARG A 135 4.11 -7.73 3.85
C ARG A 135 5.24 -6.88 4.39
N ILE A 136 5.83 -7.30 5.49
CA ILE A 136 6.80 -6.53 6.26
C ILE A 136 8.16 -7.23 6.24
N GLY A 137 9.25 -6.46 6.10
CA GLY A 137 10.61 -6.96 6.28
C GLY A 137 10.81 -7.47 7.71
N LYS A 138 11.42 -8.65 7.87
CA LYS A 138 11.63 -9.28 9.18
C LYS A 138 12.40 -8.39 10.17
N GLU A 139 13.28 -7.53 9.68
CA GLU A 139 14.01 -6.57 10.50
C GLU A 139 13.10 -5.43 10.98
N ASN A 140 12.23 -4.93 10.10
CA ASN A 140 11.29 -3.86 10.41
C ASN A 140 10.20 -4.31 11.41
N ALA A 141 9.89 -5.60 11.42
CA ALA A 141 8.93 -6.20 12.36
C ALA A 141 9.39 -6.07 13.84
N LYS A 142 10.68 -5.88 14.08
CA LYS A 142 11.26 -5.71 15.43
C LYS A 142 11.13 -4.27 15.96
N LEU A 143 10.65 -3.33 15.14
CA LEU A 143 10.51 -1.94 15.56
C LEU A 143 9.39 -1.78 16.61
N PRO A 144 9.63 -1.05 17.70
CA PRO A 144 8.67 -0.93 18.83
C PRO A 144 7.29 -0.37 18.45
N LYS A 145 7.21 0.35 17.33
CA LYS A 145 5.96 0.96 16.83
C LYS A 145 5.07 -0.02 16.05
N MET A 146 5.57 -1.23 15.78
CA MET A 146 4.82 -2.24 15.03
C MET A 146 4.01 -3.10 16.00
N GLN A 147 2.69 -2.88 16.05
CA GLN A 147 1.78 -3.70 16.83
C GLN A 147 1.36 -4.93 16.00
N ILE A 148 2.26 -5.93 15.95
CA ILE A 148 2.02 -7.18 15.23
C ILE A 148 1.21 -8.11 16.11
N LEU A 149 0.06 -8.55 15.60
CA LEU A 149 -0.85 -9.47 16.28
C LEU A 149 -0.50 -10.93 15.94
N PHE A 150 -0.12 -11.18 14.67
CA PHE A 150 0.24 -12.50 14.20
C PHE A 150 1.18 -12.42 13.00
N THR A 151 2.12 -13.38 12.91
CA THR A 151 2.99 -13.53 11.74
C THR A 151 2.67 -14.85 11.05
N PHE A 152 2.27 -14.76 9.79
CA PHE A 152 1.98 -15.96 8.99
C PHE A 152 3.28 -16.68 8.61
N PRO A 153 3.26 -18.02 8.59
CA PRO A 153 4.41 -18.80 8.13
C PRO A 153 4.72 -18.47 6.66
N ASN A 154 6.00 -18.40 6.34
CA ASN A 154 6.41 -18.17 4.96
C ASN A 154 6.29 -19.49 4.18
N LEU A 155 5.67 -19.41 3.00
CA LEU A 155 5.57 -20.55 2.07
C LEU A 155 6.93 -21.00 1.53
N TYR A 156 7.87 -20.07 1.42
CA TYR A 156 9.22 -20.34 0.90
C TYR A 156 10.27 -19.99 1.96
N PRO A 157 11.24 -20.88 2.20
CA PRO A 157 12.36 -20.60 3.10
C PRO A 157 13.24 -19.47 2.53
N GLY A 158 13.93 -18.74 3.41
CA GLY A 158 14.89 -17.70 3.01
C GLY A 158 14.30 -16.35 2.62
N THR A 159 12.98 -16.17 2.65
CA THR A 159 12.36 -14.88 2.35
C THR A 159 12.73 -13.81 3.40
N LYS A 160 13.09 -12.60 2.93
CA LYS A 160 13.40 -11.44 3.79
C LYS A 160 12.17 -10.75 4.37
N THR A 161 10.98 -11.10 3.89
CA THR A 161 9.71 -10.52 4.32
C THR A 161 8.76 -11.60 4.81
N SER A 162 7.81 -11.23 5.67
CA SER A 162 6.71 -12.10 6.10
C SER A 162 5.39 -11.35 5.98
N ILE A 163 4.31 -12.11 5.79
CA ILE A 163 2.96 -11.57 5.88
C ILE A 163 2.61 -11.48 7.37
N MET A 164 2.15 -10.33 7.81
CA MET A 164 1.86 -10.06 9.21
C MET A 164 0.50 -9.41 9.36
N LEU A 165 -0.27 -9.88 10.32
CA LEU A 165 -1.47 -9.24 10.80
C LEU A 165 -1.07 -8.22 11.85
N LYS A 166 -1.48 -6.99 11.70
CA LYS A 166 -1.14 -5.88 12.61
C LYS A 166 -2.34 -4.96 12.84
N GLN A 167 -2.25 -4.13 13.85
CA GLN A 167 -3.18 -3.01 14.01
C GLN A 167 -2.94 -1.93 12.94
N PRO A 168 -3.97 -1.17 12.54
CA PRO A 168 -3.81 -0.02 11.66
C PRO A 168 -2.81 0.99 12.23
N LYS A 169 -2.16 1.74 11.32
CA LYS A 169 -1.13 2.73 11.70
C LYS A 169 -1.68 3.92 12.48
N THR A 170 -2.96 4.24 12.32
CA THR A 170 -3.64 5.39 12.93
C THR A 170 -4.98 4.97 13.49
N ASP A 171 -5.38 5.56 14.61
CA ASP A 171 -6.67 5.30 15.25
C ASP A 171 -7.85 5.63 14.33
N GLY A 172 -7.74 6.64 13.48
CA GLY A 172 -8.75 6.99 12.47
C GLY A 172 -8.94 5.94 11.37
N SER A 173 -8.08 4.91 11.31
CA SER A 173 -8.26 3.77 10.41
C SER A 173 -9.13 2.67 11.04
N ILE A 174 -9.34 2.69 12.36
CA ILE A 174 -10.26 1.79 13.07
C ILE A 174 -11.67 2.36 12.86
N ARG A 175 -12.53 1.56 12.24
CA ARG A 175 -13.89 2.00 11.89
C ARG A 175 -14.83 0.83 11.73
N GLU A 176 -16.12 1.11 11.85
CA GLU A 176 -17.19 0.21 11.42
C GLU A 176 -17.74 0.65 10.06
N ILE A 177 -18.07 -0.31 9.24
CA ILE A 177 -18.65 -0.11 7.91
C ILE A 177 -19.97 -0.85 7.84
N ASP A 178 -21.02 -0.18 7.41
CA ASP A 178 -22.28 -0.83 7.06
C ASP A 178 -22.09 -1.57 5.72
N VAL A 179 -22.51 -2.82 5.69
CA VAL A 179 -22.36 -3.70 4.53
C VAL A 179 -23.71 -3.84 3.84
N PRO A 180 -23.80 -3.58 2.53
CA PRO A 180 -25.05 -3.78 1.79
C PRO A 180 -25.57 -5.21 1.91
N ALA A 181 -26.89 -5.37 2.02
CA ALA A 181 -27.52 -6.68 2.15
C ALA A 181 -27.15 -7.64 1.00
N SER A 182 -26.91 -7.10 -0.21
CA SER A 182 -26.45 -7.86 -1.37
C SER A 182 -25.03 -8.42 -1.24
N THR A 183 -24.23 -7.93 -0.28
CA THR A 183 -22.85 -8.37 -0.06
C THR A 183 -22.77 -9.44 1.03
N ILE A 184 -23.78 -9.51 1.91
CA ILE A 184 -23.81 -10.40 3.08
C ILE A 184 -24.47 -11.75 2.77
N GLN A 185 -25.13 -11.90 1.62
CA GLN A 185 -25.73 -13.14 1.13
C GLN A 185 -24.70 -14.08 0.52
#